data_595bea8146732e96c77413a3a605e901
#
_entry.id   595bea8146732e96c77413a3a605e901
#
_cell.length_a   1.000
_cell.length_b   1.000
_cell.length_c   1.000
_cell.angle_alpha   90.00
_cell.angle_beta   90.00
_cell.angle_gamma   90.00
#
_symmetry.space_group_name_H-M   'P 1'
#
loop_
_entity.id
_entity.type
_entity.pdbx_description
1 polymer ?
#
loop_
_entity_poly.entity_id
_entity_poly.type
_entity_poly.pdbx_seq_one_letter_code
_entity_poly.pdbx_strand_id
1 'polypeptide(L)'
;MPVLVSSPDTIHRSNDKAETYALLQRLGVKGPDFRRVNGAAEVAAAAEELGYPDRPVCFKPVFSSGSRGFRILDPTVDRAHQLLNERPGSVAMRLEEAVELLPDEGGPDLLVMELATGGERTIDGIADGTRVVLGHPKTREAMRAGLAMYFVTLEDEELMATADKLVRELAIEWFFNIQLVGEHVIEINPRISTIVYQDDLNLPYLGVKRALGEISDEELAALRSRIQPGRASLRYFDQVDFDGPVVDSRAHARG
;
A
#
# COMPACT_ATOMS: atom_id res chain seq x y z
N MET A 1 -25.33 7.20 -12.88
CA MET A 1 -24.50 5.97 -12.92
C MET A 1 -23.96 5.77 -11.52
N PRO A 2 -24.11 4.59 -10.90
CA PRO A 2 -23.58 4.34 -9.56
C PRO A 2 -22.05 4.39 -9.58
N VAL A 3 -21.47 4.88 -8.50
CA VAL A 3 -20.02 4.87 -8.27
C VAL A 3 -19.72 3.80 -7.21
N LEU A 4 -18.85 2.86 -7.53
CA LEU A 4 -18.52 1.72 -6.67
C LEU A 4 -17.39 2.08 -5.72
N VAL A 5 -17.71 2.86 -4.69
CA VAL A 5 -16.76 3.34 -3.68
C VAL A 5 -17.40 3.29 -2.29
N SER A 6 -16.55 3.23 -1.27
CA SER A 6 -16.97 3.41 0.13
C SER A 6 -17.41 4.85 0.41
N SER A 7 -18.00 5.08 1.56
CA SER A 7 -18.41 6.41 2.00
C SER A 7 -17.22 7.39 2.08
N PRO A 8 -17.45 8.71 1.95
CA PRO A 8 -16.39 9.70 2.13
C PRO A 8 -15.67 9.58 3.48
N ASP A 9 -16.39 9.27 4.56
CA ASP A 9 -15.83 9.06 5.90
C ASP A 9 -14.88 7.86 5.92
N THR A 10 -15.31 6.71 5.37
CA THR A 10 -14.46 5.51 5.22
C THR A 10 -13.19 5.81 4.44
N ILE A 11 -13.32 6.55 3.32
CA ILE A 11 -12.17 6.94 2.49
C ILE A 11 -11.21 7.84 3.28
N HIS A 12 -11.74 8.83 3.99
CA HIS A 12 -10.92 9.74 4.79
C HIS A 12 -10.15 8.99 5.89
N ARG A 13 -10.83 8.22 6.71
CA ARG A 13 -10.26 7.45 7.82
C ARG A 13 -9.23 6.42 7.36
N SER A 14 -9.44 5.78 6.23
CA SER A 14 -8.49 4.82 5.66
C SER A 14 -7.27 5.50 5.03
N ASN A 15 -7.39 6.73 4.53
CA ASN A 15 -6.30 7.49 3.94
C ASN A 15 -5.47 8.25 4.99
N ASP A 16 -6.07 8.61 6.15
CA ASP A 16 -5.31 9.11 7.30
C ASP A 16 -4.59 7.93 7.98
N LYS A 17 -3.28 7.84 7.75
CA LYS A 17 -2.47 6.75 8.28
C LYS A 17 -2.35 6.78 9.80
N ALA A 18 -2.45 7.97 10.42
CA ALA A 18 -2.44 8.09 11.88
C ALA A 18 -3.71 7.50 12.47
N GLU A 19 -4.89 7.83 11.91
CA GLU A 19 -6.15 7.22 12.32
C GLU A 19 -6.16 5.72 12.08
N THR A 20 -5.65 5.26 10.93
CA THR A 20 -5.52 3.84 10.60
C THR A 20 -4.70 3.11 11.68
N TYR A 21 -3.50 3.59 12.03
CA TYR A 21 -2.66 2.90 13.01
C TYR A 21 -3.23 2.98 14.44
N ALA A 22 -3.86 4.09 14.82
CA ALA A 22 -4.60 4.16 16.08
C ALA A 22 -5.77 3.16 16.12
N LEU A 23 -6.45 2.95 14.99
CA LEU A 23 -7.48 1.93 14.87
C LEU A 23 -6.90 0.52 15.05
N LEU A 24 -5.79 0.19 14.40
CA LEU A 24 -5.12 -1.10 14.53
C LEU A 24 -4.79 -1.41 15.99
N GLN A 25 -4.23 -0.43 16.72
CA GLN A 25 -3.93 -0.57 18.16
C GLN A 25 -5.19 -0.86 19.00
N ARG A 26 -6.29 -0.11 18.78
CA ARG A 26 -7.56 -0.35 19.48
C ARG A 26 -8.14 -1.75 19.22
N LEU A 27 -7.95 -2.25 18.03
CA LEU A 27 -8.45 -3.56 17.61
C LEU A 27 -7.52 -4.72 18.00
N GLY A 28 -6.33 -4.44 18.53
CA GLY A 28 -5.30 -5.46 18.77
C GLY A 28 -4.81 -6.12 17.48
N VAL A 29 -4.87 -5.39 16.35
CA VAL A 29 -4.28 -5.78 15.08
C VAL A 29 -2.88 -5.20 15.02
N LYS A 30 -1.90 -6.00 14.62
CA LYS A 30 -0.51 -5.57 14.60
C LYS A 30 -0.29 -4.54 13.49
N GLY A 31 0.15 -3.38 13.87
CA GLY A 31 0.62 -2.29 13.02
C GLY A 31 1.95 -1.78 13.54
N PRO A 32 2.71 -0.99 12.77
CA PRO A 32 3.95 -0.40 13.27
C PRO A 32 3.70 0.57 14.42
N ASP A 33 4.59 0.59 15.39
CA ASP A 33 4.63 1.68 16.37
C ASP A 33 4.95 2.99 15.67
N PHE A 34 4.27 4.07 16.05
CA PHE A 34 4.38 5.35 15.34
C PHE A 34 4.24 6.56 16.24
N ARG A 35 4.75 7.69 15.75
CA ARG A 35 4.52 9.03 16.30
C ARG A 35 4.07 9.96 15.17
N ARG A 36 3.02 10.73 15.42
CA ARG A 36 2.61 11.83 14.53
C ARG A 36 3.38 13.08 14.93
N VAL A 37 4.04 13.70 13.99
CA VAL A 37 5.00 14.79 14.22
C VAL A 37 4.84 15.89 13.17
N ASN A 38 5.26 17.12 13.54
CA ASN A 38 5.23 18.26 12.65
C ASN A 38 6.48 19.12 12.88
N GLY A 39 7.52 18.87 12.11
CA GLY A 39 8.78 19.61 12.18
C GLY A 39 10.01 18.75 12.46
N ALA A 40 11.19 19.32 12.19
CA ALA A 40 12.47 18.64 12.23
C ALA A 40 12.81 18.08 13.62
N ALA A 41 12.64 18.89 14.67
CA ALA A 41 12.96 18.49 16.05
C ALA A 41 12.09 17.34 16.53
N GLU A 42 10.78 17.33 16.19
CA GLU A 42 9.88 16.24 16.56
C GLU A 42 10.21 14.96 15.80
N VAL A 43 10.62 15.06 14.52
CA VAL A 43 11.09 13.89 13.74
C VAL A 43 12.31 13.27 14.40
N ALA A 44 13.29 14.08 14.85
CA ALA A 44 14.49 13.58 15.53
C ALA A 44 14.12 12.85 16.84
N ALA A 45 13.35 13.49 17.71
CA ALA A 45 12.92 12.91 18.98
C ALA A 45 12.13 11.61 18.78
N ALA A 46 11.21 11.58 17.83
CA ALA A 46 10.40 10.39 17.54
C ALA A 46 11.26 9.25 16.97
N ALA A 47 12.25 9.55 16.12
CA ALA A 47 13.15 8.55 15.58
C ALA A 47 13.98 7.88 16.69
N GLU A 48 14.54 8.68 17.63
CA GLU A 48 15.28 8.18 18.79
C GLU A 48 14.40 7.31 19.70
N GLU A 49 13.20 7.77 20.01
CA GLU A 49 12.22 7.03 20.83
C GLU A 49 11.87 5.67 20.21
N LEU A 50 11.77 5.59 18.89
CA LEU A 50 11.47 4.36 18.14
C LEU A 50 12.70 3.48 17.88
N GLY A 51 13.89 3.90 18.34
CA GLY A 51 15.10 3.07 18.41
C GLY A 51 16.22 3.42 17.43
N TYR A 52 16.13 4.53 16.73
CA TYR A 52 17.28 5.05 15.97
C TYR A 52 18.40 5.51 16.93
N PRO A 53 19.71 5.25 16.68
CA PRO A 53 20.27 4.64 15.48
C PRO A 53 20.41 3.11 15.53
N ASP A 54 20.08 2.46 16.63
CA ASP A 54 20.33 1.02 16.83
C ASP A 54 19.52 0.15 15.85
N ARG A 55 18.40 0.67 15.39
CA ARG A 55 17.58 0.07 14.34
C ARG A 55 17.02 1.14 13.40
N PRO A 56 16.87 0.83 12.10
CA PRO A 56 16.29 1.78 11.18
C PRO A 56 14.81 2.03 11.51
N VAL A 57 14.38 3.27 11.35
CA VAL A 57 12.99 3.70 11.40
C VAL A 57 12.61 4.31 10.06
N CYS A 58 11.35 4.60 9.84
CA CYS A 58 10.94 5.29 8.63
C CYS A 58 9.98 6.43 8.92
N PHE A 59 9.84 7.34 7.97
CA PHE A 59 8.78 8.34 8.03
C PHE A 59 8.04 8.47 6.70
N LYS A 60 6.83 8.96 6.76
CA LYS A 60 5.99 9.28 5.60
C LYS A 60 4.96 10.35 5.94
N PRO A 61 4.45 11.13 4.97
CA PRO A 61 3.31 12.01 5.22
C PRO A 61 2.07 11.22 5.65
N VAL A 62 1.29 11.80 6.57
CA VAL A 62 0.01 11.22 7.04
C VAL A 62 -0.89 10.92 5.85
N PHE A 63 -1.06 11.91 4.97
CA PHE A 63 -1.78 11.76 3.71
C PHE A 63 -0.81 11.66 2.53
N SER A 64 -0.65 10.48 1.98
CA SER A 64 0.18 10.24 0.78
C SER A 64 -0.23 8.96 0.08
N SER A 65 0.14 8.83 -1.20
CA SER A 65 -0.10 7.62 -2.00
C SER A 65 1.09 7.31 -2.90
N GLY A 66 1.27 6.04 -3.27
CA GLY A 66 2.33 5.62 -4.19
C GLY A 66 3.73 5.86 -3.64
N SER A 67 3.94 5.62 -2.36
CA SER A 67 5.22 5.78 -1.65
C SER A 67 5.82 7.19 -1.70
N ARG A 68 5.04 8.21 -2.07
CA ARG A 68 5.51 9.61 -2.08
C ARG A 68 5.81 10.07 -0.65
N GLY A 69 7.02 10.62 -0.46
CA GLY A 69 7.48 11.10 0.83
C GLY A 69 7.90 10.01 1.82
N PHE A 70 7.82 8.72 1.46
CA PHE A 70 8.36 7.65 2.29
C PHE A 70 9.89 7.69 2.30
N ARG A 71 10.48 7.66 3.49
CA ARG A 71 11.93 7.60 3.69
C ARG A 71 12.27 6.65 4.82
N ILE A 72 13.37 5.92 4.65
CA ILE A 72 13.98 5.10 5.68
C ILE A 72 15.13 5.91 6.29
N LEU A 73 15.10 6.08 7.60
CA LEU A 73 16.19 6.68 8.36
C LEU A 73 17.14 5.57 8.77
N ASP A 74 18.32 5.56 8.17
CA ASP A 74 19.33 4.52 8.38
C ASP A 74 20.70 5.18 8.62
N PRO A 75 21.32 4.99 9.80
CA PRO A 75 22.60 5.60 10.15
C PRO A 75 23.76 5.08 9.29
N THR A 76 23.59 3.94 8.63
CA THR A 76 24.65 3.30 7.84
C THR A 76 24.75 3.83 6.41
N VAL A 77 23.85 4.74 6.00
CA VAL A 77 23.84 5.29 4.65
C VAL A 77 25.15 5.99 4.32
N ASP A 78 25.83 5.50 3.28
CA ASP A 78 26.99 6.17 2.67
C ASP A 78 26.52 7.00 1.46
N ARG A 79 26.48 8.31 1.63
CA ARG A 79 26.00 9.24 0.59
C ARG A 79 26.90 9.29 -0.63
N ALA A 80 28.21 9.11 -0.46
CA ALA A 80 29.14 9.07 -1.57
C ALA A 80 28.90 7.80 -2.41
N HIS A 81 28.69 6.66 -1.75
CA HIS A 81 28.35 5.43 -2.42
C HIS A 81 27.02 5.55 -3.17
N GLN A 82 25.97 6.06 -2.51
CA GLN A 82 24.67 6.29 -3.14
C GLN A 82 24.78 7.17 -4.40
N LEU A 83 25.48 8.29 -4.29
CA LEU A 83 25.62 9.25 -5.38
C LEU A 83 26.33 8.65 -6.60
N LEU A 84 27.34 7.83 -6.37
CA LEU A 84 28.23 7.34 -7.43
C LEU A 84 27.83 5.95 -7.96
N ASN A 85 27.15 5.14 -7.16
CA ASN A 85 26.96 3.71 -7.47
C ASN A 85 25.49 3.26 -7.47
N GLU A 86 24.58 4.04 -6.90
CA GLU A 86 23.15 3.68 -6.88
C GLU A 86 22.37 4.44 -7.98
N ARG A 87 21.25 3.84 -8.39
CA ARG A 87 20.31 4.57 -9.26
C ARG A 87 19.65 5.71 -8.49
N PRO A 88 19.38 6.85 -9.12
CA PRO A 88 18.58 7.90 -8.49
C PRO A 88 17.25 7.36 -7.96
N GLY A 89 16.86 7.80 -6.76
CA GLY A 89 15.58 7.39 -6.15
C GLY A 89 15.70 6.49 -4.93
N SER A 90 16.90 6.35 -4.34
CA SER A 90 17.04 5.70 -3.02
C SER A 90 16.11 6.36 -2.01
N VAL A 91 15.39 5.53 -1.24
CA VAL A 91 14.48 5.99 -0.18
C VAL A 91 15.20 6.10 1.17
N ALA A 92 16.43 5.60 1.29
CA ALA A 92 17.21 5.65 2.52
C ALA A 92 18.01 6.95 2.63
N MET A 93 18.04 7.52 3.83
CA MET A 93 18.79 8.73 4.18
C MET A 93 19.18 8.70 5.67
N ARG A 94 20.08 9.55 6.09
CA ARG A 94 20.41 9.73 7.50
C ARG A 94 19.39 10.63 8.19
N LEU A 95 19.25 10.49 9.51
CA LEU A 95 18.37 11.36 10.30
C LEU A 95 18.78 12.84 10.21
N GLU A 96 20.08 13.12 10.32
CA GLU A 96 20.62 14.48 10.27
C GLU A 96 20.24 15.20 8.96
N GLU A 97 20.28 14.47 7.86
CA GLU A 97 19.90 14.99 6.55
C GLU A 97 18.38 15.27 6.48
N ALA A 98 17.55 14.40 7.07
CA ALA A 98 16.11 14.66 7.16
C ALA A 98 15.81 15.91 7.98
N VAL A 99 16.51 16.09 9.10
CA VAL A 99 16.38 17.27 9.98
C VAL A 99 16.80 18.55 9.27
N GLU A 100 17.88 18.53 8.49
CA GLU A 100 18.32 19.70 7.70
C GLU A 100 17.33 20.12 6.60
N LEU A 101 16.58 19.16 6.05
CA LEU A 101 15.65 19.40 4.94
C LEU A 101 14.24 19.77 5.39
N LEU A 102 13.85 19.38 6.59
CA LEU A 102 12.51 19.64 7.11
C LEU A 102 12.45 21.02 7.78
N PRO A 103 11.33 21.73 7.70
CA PRO A 103 11.17 22.99 8.45
C PRO A 103 11.12 22.70 9.95
N ASP A 104 11.60 23.66 10.75
CA ASP A 104 11.58 23.57 12.22
C ASP A 104 10.15 23.58 12.77
N GLU A 105 9.27 24.41 12.18
CA GLU A 105 7.87 24.56 12.54
C GLU A 105 6.99 24.65 11.30
N GLY A 106 5.72 24.25 11.43
CA GLY A 106 4.72 24.42 10.35
C GLY A 106 4.94 23.52 9.14
N GLY A 107 5.70 22.44 9.31
CA GLY A 107 5.90 21.41 8.28
C GLY A 107 4.65 20.57 8.01
N PRO A 108 4.71 19.66 7.04
CA PRO A 108 3.64 18.72 6.79
C PRO A 108 3.50 17.74 7.96
N ASP A 109 2.27 17.28 8.22
CA ASP A 109 2.03 16.18 9.14
C ASP A 109 2.74 14.91 8.66
N LEU A 110 3.63 14.40 9.47
CA LEU A 110 4.41 13.19 9.21
C LEU A 110 4.10 12.11 10.25
N LEU A 111 4.30 10.87 9.86
CA LEU A 111 4.44 9.74 10.76
C LEU A 111 5.88 9.28 10.76
N VAL A 112 6.53 9.32 11.91
CA VAL A 112 7.75 8.55 12.17
C VAL A 112 7.33 7.22 12.76
N MET A 113 7.88 6.13 12.26
CA MET A 113 7.37 4.81 12.60
C MET A 113 8.45 3.74 12.53
N GLU A 114 8.20 2.65 13.26
CA GLU A 114 8.95 1.43 13.14
C GLU A 114 9.01 0.98 11.66
N LEU A 115 10.20 0.58 11.21
CA LEU A 115 10.35 -0.02 9.89
C LEU A 115 9.91 -1.49 9.97
N ALA A 116 8.71 -1.80 9.49
CA ALA A 116 8.23 -3.16 9.40
C ALA A 116 9.12 -3.99 8.47
N THR A 117 9.45 -5.21 8.88
CA THR A 117 10.31 -6.14 8.15
C THR A 117 9.61 -7.46 7.89
N GLY A 118 10.03 -8.16 6.85
CA GLY A 118 9.49 -9.47 6.47
C GLY A 118 8.93 -9.48 5.05
N GLY A 119 8.30 -10.58 4.68
CA GLY A 119 7.66 -10.72 3.37
C GLY A 119 6.43 -9.83 3.24
N GLU A 120 6.24 -9.24 2.06
CA GLU A 120 5.04 -8.46 1.78
C GLU A 120 3.87 -9.37 1.40
N ARG A 121 2.71 -9.10 2.00
CA ARG A 121 1.43 -9.75 1.67
C ARG A 121 0.36 -8.72 1.42
N THR A 122 -0.65 -9.11 0.68
CA THR A 122 -1.84 -8.28 0.43
C THR A 122 -3.08 -9.14 0.35
N ILE A 123 -4.21 -8.55 0.71
CA ILE A 123 -5.51 -9.09 0.37
C ILE A 123 -6.29 -8.03 -0.41
N ASP A 124 -6.79 -8.45 -1.57
CA ASP A 124 -7.69 -7.67 -2.41
C ASP A 124 -9.07 -8.30 -2.36
N GLY A 125 -10.13 -7.50 -2.37
CA GLY A 125 -11.45 -8.09 -2.28
C GLY A 125 -12.61 -7.15 -2.55
N ILE A 126 -13.78 -7.71 -2.32
CA ILE A 126 -15.10 -7.05 -2.34
C ILE A 126 -15.70 -7.18 -0.94
N ALA A 127 -16.27 -6.10 -0.44
CA ALA A 127 -16.90 -6.01 0.87
C ALA A 127 -18.30 -5.37 0.77
N ASP A 128 -19.11 -5.56 1.81
CA ASP A 128 -20.48 -5.05 1.89
C ASP A 128 -20.70 -4.01 3.00
N GLY A 129 -19.63 -3.48 3.58
CA GLY A 129 -19.65 -2.55 4.72
C GLY A 129 -19.66 -3.25 6.07
N THR A 130 -19.95 -4.55 6.12
CA THR A 130 -20.06 -5.32 7.38
C THR A 130 -19.11 -6.51 7.43
N ARG A 131 -18.73 -7.04 6.27
CA ARG A 131 -17.85 -8.20 6.12
C ARG A 131 -17.15 -8.22 4.76
N VAL A 132 -16.11 -9.03 4.67
CA VAL A 132 -15.51 -9.43 3.39
C VAL A 132 -16.44 -10.41 2.69
N VAL A 133 -16.92 -10.05 1.51
CA VAL A 133 -17.74 -10.94 0.65
C VAL A 133 -16.84 -11.90 -0.12
N LEU A 134 -15.79 -11.36 -0.76
CA LEU A 134 -14.77 -12.15 -1.46
C LEU A 134 -13.40 -11.53 -1.20
N GLY A 135 -12.47 -12.30 -0.64
CA GLY A 135 -11.08 -11.88 -0.38
C GLY A 135 -10.09 -12.82 -1.06
N HIS A 136 -9.01 -12.27 -1.58
CA HIS A 136 -7.97 -12.97 -2.33
C HIS A 136 -6.57 -12.64 -1.78
N PRO A 137 -6.08 -13.39 -0.77
CA PRO A 137 -4.75 -13.19 -0.21
C PRO A 137 -3.63 -13.58 -1.19
N LYS A 138 -2.54 -12.81 -1.20
CA LYS A 138 -1.37 -13.01 -2.08
C LYS A 138 -0.10 -12.49 -1.44
N THR A 139 1.05 -13.03 -1.86
CA THR A 139 2.35 -12.37 -1.65
C THR A 139 2.49 -11.15 -2.55
N ARG A 140 3.46 -10.30 -2.24
CA ARG A 140 3.88 -9.20 -3.12
C ARG A 140 5.39 -9.26 -3.27
N GLU A 141 5.85 -9.68 -4.42
CA GLU A 141 7.27 -9.91 -4.71
C GLU A 141 7.68 -9.19 -5.98
N ALA A 142 8.99 -9.01 -6.18
CA ALA A 142 9.57 -8.33 -7.34
C ALA A 142 8.87 -7.00 -7.65
N MET A 143 8.84 -6.08 -6.70
CA MET A 143 8.14 -4.80 -6.80
C MET A 143 8.77 -3.86 -7.83
N ARG A 144 7.93 -3.21 -8.66
CA ARG A 144 8.35 -2.14 -9.58
C ARG A 144 7.34 -1.00 -9.53
N ALA A 145 7.79 0.19 -9.12
CA ALA A 145 6.95 1.39 -9.01
C ALA A 145 5.64 1.16 -8.22
N GLY A 146 5.71 0.42 -7.10
CA GLY A 146 4.55 0.08 -6.27
C GLY A 146 3.69 -1.07 -6.82
N LEU A 147 4.02 -1.64 -7.98
CA LEU A 147 3.34 -2.79 -8.56
C LEU A 147 4.07 -4.09 -8.20
N ALA A 148 3.35 -5.09 -7.71
CA ALA A 148 3.89 -6.44 -7.61
C ALA A 148 4.00 -7.03 -9.02
N MET A 149 5.23 -7.31 -9.44
CA MET A 149 5.52 -7.95 -10.72
C MET A 149 5.42 -9.47 -10.63
N TYR A 150 5.66 -10.01 -9.46
CA TYR A 150 5.48 -11.42 -9.13
C TYR A 150 4.69 -11.55 -7.83
N PHE A 151 3.73 -12.45 -7.79
CA PHE A 151 2.95 -12.75 -6.60
C PHE A 151 2.48 -14.22 -6.62
N VAL A 152 2.25 -14.76 -5.44
CA VAL A 152 1.71 -16.12 -5.24
C VAL A 152 0.43 -16.01 -4.44
N THR A 153 -0.61 -16.70 -4.89
CA THR A 153 -1.89 -16.80 -4.17
C THR A 153 -1.69 -17.60 -2.88
N LEU A 154 -2.27 -17.12 -1.79
CA LEU A 154 -2.18 -17.73 -0.46
C LEU A 154 -3.55 -18.25 0.00
N GLU A 155 -3.51 -19.29 0.82
CA GLU A 155 -4.55 -19.61 1.78
C GLU A 155 -4.09 -19.07 3.15
N ASP A 156 -4.76 -18.04 3.64
CA ASP A 156 -4.35 -17.31 4.85
C ASP A 156 -5.59 -16.86 5.61
N GLU A 157 -6.07 -17.73 6.49
CA GLU A 157 -7.27 -17.50 7.28
C GLU A 157 -7.09 -16.38 8.31
N GLU A 158 -5.86 -16.19 8.83
CA GLU A 158 -5.56 -15.11 9.77
C GLU A 158 -5.65 -13.75 9.08
N LEU A 159 -5.09 -13.65 7.87
CA LEU A 159 -5.19 -12.44 7.06
C LEU A 159 -6.65 -12.17 6.65
N MET A 160 -7.42 -13.22 6.33
CA MET A 160 -8.85 -13.09 6.04
C MET A 160 -9.63 -12.57 7.25
N ALA A 161 -9.39 -13.11 8.46
CA ALA A 161 -10.03 -12.66 9.68
C ALA A 161 -9.65 -11.20 10.04
N THR A 162 -8.38 -10.84 9.82
CA THR A 162 -7.89 -9.48 9.99
C THR A 162 -8.61 -8.53 9.02
N ALA A 163 -8.71 -8.91 7.75
CA ALA A 163 -9.40 -8.10 6.74
C ALA A 163 -10.88 -7.92 7.08
N ASP A 164 -11.57 -8.97 7.51
CA ASP A 164 -12.99 -8.90 7.90
C ASP A 164 -13.20 -7.95 9.09
N LYS A 165 -12.32 -7.99 10.07
CA LYS A 165 -12.34 -7.09 11.21
C LYS A 165 -12.17 -5.62 10.80
N LEU A 166 -11.21 -5.33 9.91
CA LEU A 166 -10.93 -3.99 9.42
C LEU A 166 -12.03 -3.45 8.50
N VAL A 167 -12.57 -4.30 7.62
CA VAL A 167 -13.71 -3.98 6.76
C VAL A 167 -14.91 -3.55 7.60
N ARG A 168 -15.25 -4.29 8.66
CA ARG A 168 -16.36 -4.00 9.54
C ARG A 168 -16.19 -2.67 10.28
N GLU A 169 -15.02 -2.46 10.87
CA GLU A 169 -14.73 -1.25 11.67
C GLU A 169 -14.66 0.03 10.86
N LEU A 170 -14.22 -0.06 9.61
CA LEU A 170 -14.14 1.07 8.69
C LEU A 170 -15.39 1.19 7.81
N ALA A 171 -16.33 0.25 7.89
CA ALA A 171 -17.49 0.14 7.01
C ALA A 171 -17.09 0.21 5.53
N ILE A 172 -16.09 -0.60 5.14
CA ILE A 172 -15.60 -0.60 3.76
C ILE A 172 -16.63 -1.29 2.85
N GLU A 173 -17.13 -0.56 1.88
CA GLU A 173 -17.99 -1.07 0.82
C GLU A 173 -17.22 -1.23 -0.50
N TRP A 174 -17.69 -2.14 -1.34
CA TRP A 174 -17.12 -2.42 -2.65
C TRP A 174 -15.71 -3.00 -2.59
N PHE A 175 -14.73 -2.30 -3.10
CA PHE A 175 -13.37 -2.80 -3.25
C PHE A 175 -12.48 -2.39 -2.10
N PHE A 176 -11.59 -3.29 -1.71
CA PHE A 176 -10.54 -2.99 -0.75
C PHE A 176 -9.22 -3.65 -1.12
N ASN A 177 -8.15 -3.08 -0.59
CA ASN A 177 -6.81 -3.64 -0.60
C ASN A 177 -6.16 -3.35 0.75
N ILE A 178 -5.73 -4.39 1.45
CA ILE A 178 -5.00 -4.29 2.71
C ILE A 178 -3.61 -4.86 2.49
N GLN A 179 -2.58 -4.14 2.93
CA GLN A 179 -1.18 -4.51 2.72
C GLN A 179 -0.47 -4.73 4.05
N LEU A 180 0.36 -5.77 4.08
CA LEU A 180 1.16 -6.15 5.24
C LEU A 180 2.63 -6.30 4.86
N VAL A 181 3.51 -5.98 5.82
CA VAL A 181 4.93 -6.37 5.81
C VAL A 181 5.18 -7.19 7.07
N GLY A 182 5.65 -8.42 6.90
CA GLY A 182 5.64 -9.39 7.99
C GLY A 182 4.22 -9.56 8.55
N GLU A 183 4.04 -9.24 9.83
CA GLU A 183 2.74 -9.29 10.51
C GLU A 183 2.05 -7.92 10.61
N HIS A 184 2.73 -6.84 10.21
CA HIS A 184 2.24 -5.47 10.37
C HIS A 184 1.35 -5.05 9.21
N VAL A 185 0.13 -4.65 9.50
CA VAL A 185 -0.72 -3.93 8.54
C VAL A 185 -0.13 -2.53 8.34
N ILE A 186 0.27 -2.23 7.10
CA ILE A 186 0.95 -0.97 6.75
C ILE A 186 0.08 -0.01 5.95
N GLU A 187 -0.97 -0.51 5.28
CA GLU A 187 -1.86 0.31 4.46
C GLU A 187 -3.23 -0.35 4.27
N ILE A 188 -4.29 0.44 4.35
CA ILE A 188 -5.67 0.06 4.05
C ILE A 188 -6.19 0.99 2.96
N ASN A 189 -6.58 0.42 1.83
CA ASN A 189 -7.08 1.16 0.69
C ASN A 189 -8.52 0.76 0.38
N PRO A 190 -9.55 1.61 0.61
CA PRO A 190 -10.93 1.31 0.26
C PRO A 190 -11.17 1.54 -1.24
N ARG A 191 -10.41 0.87 -2.06
CA ARG A 191 -10.42 0.97 -3.52
C ARG A 191 -9.84 -0.27 -4.16
N ILE A 192 -10.07 -0.39 -5.46
CA ILE A 192 -9.47 -1.43 -6.27
C ILE A 192 -7.92 -1.26 -6.31
N SER A 193 -7.22 -2.37 -6.28
CA SER A 193 -5.77 -2.39 -6.47
C SER A 193 -5.39 -2.83 -7.89
N THR A 194 -4.10 -3.03 -8.11
CA THR A 194 -3.55 -3.48 -9.40
C THR A 194 -3.43 -4.99 -9.53
N ILE A 195 -3.63 -5.74 -8.43
CA ILE A 195 -3.59 -7.21 -8.40
C ILE A 195 -5.02 -7.71 -8.20
N VAL A 196 -5.82 -7.64 -9.25
CA VAL A 196 -7.28 -7.71 -9.13
C VAL A 196 -7.89 -8.97 -9.71
N TYR A 197 -7.12 -9.84 -10.33
CA TYR A 197 -7.67 -11.04 -10.95
C TYR A 197 -6.69 -12.22 -10.96
N GLN A 198 -7.29 -13.38 -10.99
CA GLN A 198 -6.68 -14.66 -11.27
C GLN A 198 -7.66 -15.40 -12.16
N ASP A 199 -7.27 -15.77 -13.37
CA ASP A 199 -8.15 -16.41 -14.36
C ASP A 199 -9.56 -15.79 -14.41
N ASP A 200 -10.58 -16.52 -13.95
CA ASP A 200 -11.97 -16.11 -13.93
C ASP A 200 -12.39 -15.31 -12.68
N LEU A 201 -11.44 -15.00 -11.76
CA LEU A 201 -11.67 -14.15 -10.59
C LEU A 201 -11.23 -12.71 -10.85
N ASN A 202 -11.88 -12.04 -11.77
CA ASN A 202 -11.66 -10.63 -12.07
C ASN A 202 -12.50 -9.76 -11.13
N LEU A 203 -11.92 -9.26 -10.03
CA LEU A 203 -12.62 -8.47 -9.02
C LEU A 203 -13.36 -7.25 -9.60
N PRO A 204 -12.77 -6.41 -10.49
CA PRO A 204 -13.50 -5.31 -11.13
C PRO A 204 -14.77 -5.76 -11.84
N TYR A 205 -14.68 -6.82 -12.63
CA TYR A 205 -15.81 -7.37 -13.37
C TYR A 205 -16.89 -7.91 -12.43
N LEU A 206 -16.49 -8.64 -11.40
CA LEU A 206 -17.40 -9.18 -10.39
C LEU A 206 -18.11 -8.06 -9.61
N GLY A 207 -17.40 -6.99 -9.27
CA GLY A 207 -18.01 -5.82 -8.63
C GLY A 207 -19.02 -5.10 -9.51
N VAL A 208 -18.76 -5.00 -10.82
CA VAL A 208 -19.74 -4.46 -11.78
C VAL A 208 -20.98 -5.38 -11.86
N LYS A 209 -20.81 -6.68 -11.96
CA LYS A 209 -21.92 -7.64 -11.95
C LYS A 209 -22.78 -7.53 -10.68
N ARG A 210 -22.13 -7.43 -9.52
CA ARG A 210 -22.81 -7.18 -8.25
C ARG A 210 -23.65 -5.90 -8.28
N ALA A 211 -23.06 -4.80 -8.78
CA ALA A 211 -23.77 -3.52 -8.89
C ALA A 211 -24.97 -3.54 -9.84
N LEU A 212 -24.92 -4.40 -10.84
CA LEU A 212 -26.02 -4.62 -11.79
C LEU A 212 -27.06 -5.66 -11.30
N GLY A 213 -26.82 -6.30 -10.14
CA GLY A 213 -27.68 -7.36 -9.61
C GLY A 213 -27.57 -8.67 -10.39
N GLU A 214 -26.49 -8.86 -11.16
CA GLU A 214 -26.25 -10.07 -11.97
C GLU A 214 -25.54 -11.18 -11.17
N ILE A 215 -25.07 -10.91 -9.97
CA ILE A 215 -24.48 -11.85 -9.03
C ILE A 215 -24.79 -11.42 -7.60
N SER A 216 -25.20 -12.35 -6.75
CA SER A 216 -25.45 -12.09 -5.33
C SER A 216 -24.18 -12.16 -4.49
N ASP A 217 -24.25 -11.70 -3.23
CA ASP A 217 -23.14 -11.79 -2.29
C ASP A 217 -22.82 -13.26 -1.91
N GLU A 218 -23.82 -14.12 -1.87
CA GLU A 218 -23.66 -15.57 -1.65
C GLU A 218 -22.92 -16.24 -2.80
N GLU A 219 -23.29 -15.90 -4.04
CA GLU A 219 -22.62 -16.42 -5.24
C GLU A 219 -21.16 -15.90 -5.31
N LEU A 220 -20.92 -14.62 -4.98
CA LEU A 220 -19.57 -14.07 -4.88
C LEU A 220 -18.74 -14.80 -3.83
N ALA A 221 -19.29 -15.02 -2.64
CA ALA A 221 -18.61 -15.74 -1.56
C ALA A 221 -18.27 -17.18 -1.97
N ALA A 222 -19.13 -17.85 -2.72
CA ALA A 222 -18.89 -19.19 -3.23
C ALA A 222 -17.70 -19.27 -4.20
N LEU A 223 -17.35 -18.16 -4.89
CA LEU A 223 -16.17 -18.10 -5.77
C LEU A 223 -14.85 -18.24 -5.01
N ARG A 224 -14.83 -18.10 -3.68
CA ARG A 224 -13.63 -18.37 -2.87
C ARG A 224 -13.06 -19.76 -3.13
N SER A 225 -13.92 -20.75 -3.40
CA SER A 225 -13.49 -22.12 -3.74
C SER A 225 -12.67 -22.23 -5.03
N ARG A 226 -12.69 -21.20 -5.88
CA ARG A 226 -11.88 -21.12 -7.11
C ARG A 226 -10.50 -20.55 -6.90
N ILE A 227 -10.23 -19.95 -5.75
CA ILE A 227 -8.89 -19.47 -5.39
C ILE A 227 -7.97 -20.67 -5.30
N GLN A 228 -6.84 -20.62 -5.99
CA GLN A 228 -5.86 -21.69 -6.05
C GLN A 228 -4.60 -21.28 -5.27
N PRO A 229 -4.46 -21.69 -4.01
CA PRO A 229 -3.26 -21.43 -3.24
C PRO A 229 -2.01 -22.00 -3.92
N GLY A 230 -0.88 -21.29 -3.83
CA GLY A 230 0.36 -21.66 -4.49
C GLY A 230 0.44 -21.31 -5.98
N ARG A 231 -0.63 -20.78 -6.58
CA ARG A 231 -0.57 -20.30 -7.95
C ARG A 231 0.26 -19.03 -8.04
N ALA A 232 1.32 -19.08 -8.85
CA ALA A 232 2.19 -17.97 -9.14
C ALA A 232 1.74 -17.19 -10.37
N SER A 233 1.89 -15.87 -10.33
CA SER A 233 1.61 -14.97 -11.45
C SER A 233 2.77 -14.00 -11.64
N LEU A 234 3.20 -13.84 -12.89
CA LEU A 234 4.25 -12.92 -13.31
C LEU A 234 3.66 -11.89 -14.28
N ARG A 235 3.91 -10.62 -14.01
CA ARG A 235 3.63 -9.52 -14.96
C ARG A 235 4.84 -9.28 -15.82
N TYR A 236 4.60 -9.09 -17.10
CA TYR A 236 5.63 -8.72 -18.06
C TYR A 236 5.14 -7.52 -18.89
N PHE A 237 6.09 -6.83 -19.48
CA PHE A 237 5.83 -5.78 -20.46
C PHE A 237 6.05 -6.36 -21.84
N ASP A 238 5.17 -6.00 -22.74
CA ASP A 238 5.26 -6.36 -24.14
C ASP A 238 5.34 -5.11 -25.00
N GLN A 239 5.86 -5.24 -26.22
CA GLN A 239 5.96 -4.17 -27.19
C GLN A 239 4.90 -4.40 -28.26
N VAL A 240 4.16 -3.34 -28.59
CA VAL A 240 3.23 -3.32 -29.71
C VAL A 240 3.78 -2.36 -30.75
N ASP A 241 4.07 -2.88 -31.92
CA ASP A 241 4.50 -2.08 -33.07
C ASP A 241 3.27 -1.69 -33.91
N PHE A 242 3.20 -0.43 -34.28
CA PHE A 242 2.16 0.11 -35.16
C PHE A 242 2.72 1.23 -36.03
N ASP A 243 2.11 1.45 -37.18
CA ASP A 243 2.47 2.56 -38.07
C ASP A 243 2.04 3.88 -37.43
N GLY A 244 2.99 4.62 -36.89
CA GLY A 244 2.78 5.93 -36.27
C GLY A 244 3.03 7.08 -37.28
N PRO A 245 2.61 8.32 -36.95
CA PRO A 245 2.97 9.48 -37.73
C PRO A 245 4.50 9.64 -37.76
N VAL A 246 5.04 9.95 -38.94
CA VAL A 246 6.45 10.26 -39.09
C VAL A 246 6.77 11.51 -38.27
N VAL A 247 7.52 11.35 -37.18
CA VAL A 247 7.99 12.47 -36.35
C VAL A 247 9.34 12.93 -36.90
N ASP A 248 9.40 14.18 -37.41
CA ASP A 248 10.67 14.79 -37.76
C ASP A 248 11.53 14.96 -36.51
N SER A 249 12.55 14.12 -36.35
CA SER A 249 13.46 14.13 -35.19
C SER A 249 14.20 15.47 -35.02
N ARG A 250 14.21 16.32 -36.05
CA ARG A 250 14.82 17.66 -36.00
C ARG A 250 13.91 18.69 -35.31
N ALA A 251 12.62 18.45 -35.21
CA ALA A 251 11.68 19.36 -34.55
C ALA A 251 11.78 19.33 -32.99
N HIS A 252 12.28 18.24 -32.43
CA HIS A 252 12.38 18.04 -30.97
C HIS A 252 13.73 18.48 -30.36
N ALA A 253 14.68 18.92 -31.19
CA ALA A 253 16.01 19.36 -30.72
C ALA A 253 16.07 20.85 -30.33
N ARG A 254 14.91 21.54 -30.26
CA ARG A 254 14.83 22.97 -29.89
C ARG A 254 13.78 23.18 -28.79
N GLY A 255 14.01 22.58 -27.61
CA GLY A 255 13.28 22.85 -26.40
C GLY A 255 14.20 22.84 -25.19
#